data_86095453ab75abfae7faa84f1a39d16f
#
_entry.id   86095453ab75abfae7faa84f1a39d16f
#
_cell.length_a   1.000
_cell.length_b   1.000
_cell.length_c   1.000
_cell.angle_alpha   90.00
_cell.angle_beta   90.00
_cell.angle_gamma   90.00
#
_symmetry.space_group_name_H-M   'P 1'
#
loop_
_entity.id
_entity.type
_entity.pdbx_description
1 polymer ?
#
loop_
_entity_poly.entity_id
_entity_poly.type
_entity_poly.pdbx_seq_one_letter_code
_entity_poly.pdbx_strand_id
1 'polypeptide(L)'
;LYSSAASDVYKRQIRNARYERQKQLGIFPGMDNFLSERQFHDKWEDNPHAEWDARAMAVHAAMIDRVDQGIGQVIEALKKTGQLDNTLILFLSDNGCSNEDCQNMTGGENDRPDMTRDGKKIIYPRNKQVLPGPQTTYASLGARWSNVANTPFRFWKAKSYEGGICTPMIAHWPKGIKKNVGGMTSEIGHVMDIMATCIDLADAEYPTTYKGHDILPMEGKSLLPIFKTGHRKGHDYLGFEHFNERAFLSNDGWKLVRPKNNSQWELYNLNEDRSEQHDLAAKYPEKVAEMAKAYEAWAKRCMVEPYPGQKKK
;
A
#
# COMPACT_ATOMS: atom_id res chain seq x y z
N LEU A 1 30.51 -0.94 -7.74
CA LEU A 1 30.62 0.03 -6.67
C LEU A 1 29.72 -0.25 -5.47
N TYR A 2 29.83 -1.43 -4.87
CA TYR A 2 29.21 -1.68 -3.58
C TYR A 2 30.18 -2.47 -2.72
N SER A 3 30.93 -1.78 -1.87
CA SER A 3 31.75 -2.41 -0.87
C SER A 3 30.85 -2.95 0.24
N SER A 4 31.10 -4.17 0.69
CA SER A 4 30.29 -4.92 1.65
C SER A 4 30.12 -4.27 3.03
N ALA A 5 31.02 -3.40 3.44
CA ALA A 5 30.94 -2.65 4.72
C ALA A 5 29.95 -1.49 4.70
N ALA A 6 29.46 -1.09 3.52
CA ALA A 6 28.56 0.05 3.36
C ALA A 6 27.08 -0.29 3.57
N SER A 7 26.70 -1.52 3.76
CA SER A 7 25.35 -1.93 3.41
C SER A 7 24.31 -2.00 4.55
N ASP A 8 24.62 -2.14 5.83
CA ASP A 8 23.66 -1.88 6.90
C ASP A 8 23.55 -0.39 7.20
N VAL A 9 24.68 0.28 7.16
CA VAL A 9 24.78 1.72 7.06
C VAL A 9 23.97 2.18 5.85
N TYR A 10 24.09 1.51 4.69
CA TYR A 10 23.41 1.84 3.44
C TYR A 10 21.87 1.67 3.51
N LYS A 11 21.31 0.57 4.03
CA LYS A 11 19.85 0.43 4.20
C LYS A 11 19.28 1.43 5.19
N ARG A 12 19.97 1.64 6.31
CA ARG A 12 19.60 2.67 7.27
C ARG A 12 19.72 4.05 6.65
N GLN A 13 20.78 4.30 5.90
CA GLN A 13 20.98 5.57 5.18
C GLN A 13 19.89 5.77 4.12
N ILE A 14 19.55 4.76 3.32
CA ILE A 14 18.47 4.87 2.34
C ILE A 14 17.14 5.14 3.03
N ARG A 15 16.80 4.41 4.09
CA ARG A 15 15.56 4.60 4.84
C ARG A 15 15.47 5.98 5.46
N ASN A 16 16.56 6.42 6.10
CA ASN A 16 16.64 7.74 6.70
C ASN A 16 16.64 8.85 5.62
N ALA A 17 17.43 8.70 4.56
CA ALA A 17 17.46 9.67 3.47
C ALA A 17 16.09 9.80 2.77
N ARG A 18 15.38 8.68 2.59
CA ARG A 18 14.01 8.68 2.08
C ARG A 18 13.08 9.44 3.02
N TYR A 19 13.15 9.19 4.32
CA TYR A 19 12.35 9.88 5.31
C TYR A 19 12.66 11.40 5.36
N GLU A 20 13.94 11.78 5.38
CA GLU A 20 14.34 13.19 5.31
C GLU A 20 13.83 13.86 4.01
N ARG A 21 13.89 13.13 2.89
CA ARG A 21 13.35 13.64 1.63
C ARG A 21 11.82 13.81 1.68
N GLN A 22 11.10 12.91 2.32
CA GLN A 22 9.66 13.02 2.54
C GLN A 22 9.32 14.26 3.37
N LYS A 23 10.09 14.55 4.43
CA LYS A 23 9.94 15.77 5.23
C LYS A 23 10.20 17.03 4.40
N GLN A 24 11.30 17.08 3.65
CA GLN A 24 11.62 18.20 2.75
C GLN A 24 10.52 18.48 1.73
N LEU A 25 9.87 17.44 1.25
CA LEU A 25 8.74 17.54 0.31
C LEU A 25 7.42 17.91 0.99
N GLY A 26 7.37 17.97 2.33
CA GLY A 26 6.15 18.25 3.09
C GLY A 26 5.08 17.16 2.98
N ILE A 27 5.47 15.89 2.73
CA ILE A 27 4.52 14.79 2.56
C ILE A 27 3.72 14.54 3.85
N PHE A 28 4.32 14.82 5.01
CA PHE A 28 3.70 14.64 6.32
C PHE A 28 3.84 15.93 7.15
N PRO A 29 3.07 16.97 6.83
CA PRO A 29 3.19 18.25 7.55
C PRO A 29 2.83 18.10 9.03
N GLY A 30 3.64 18.70 9.91
CA GLY A 30 3.43 18.67 11.35
C GLY A 30 3.86 17.36 12.05
N MET A 31 4.53 16.46 11.36
CA MET A 31 4.97 15.17 11.89
C MET A 31 6.49 15.01 11.78
N ASP A 32 7.23 15.56 12.75
CA ASP A 32 8.70 15.62 12.65
C ASP A 32 9.42 14.33 13.05
N ASN A 33 8.84 13.46 13.88
CA ASN A 33 9.52 12.29 14.44
C ASN A 33 8.63 11.05 14.45
N PHE A 34 8.19 10.61 13.27
CA PHE A 34 7.35 9.40 13.18
C PHE A 34 7.95 8.29 12.31
N LEU A 35 9.26 8.31 12.09
CA LEU A 35 9.92 7.17 11.45
C LEU A 35 9.77 5.94 12.36
N SER A 36 9.05 4.93 11.89
CA SER A 36 8.82 3.71 12.68
C SER A 36 10.13 3.01 13.04
N GLU A 37 10.13 2.28 14.15
CA GLU A 37 11.24 1.41 14.49
C GLU A 37 11.53 0.39 13.39
N ARG A 38 12.77 -0.08 13.35
CA ARG A 38 13.16 -1.14 12.41
C ARG A 38 12.53 -2.46 12.82
N GLN A 39 11.93 -3.16 11.87
CA GLN A 39 11.40 -4.50 12.07
C GLN A 39 12.50 -5.58 12.07
N PHE A 40 13.71 -5.24 11.65
CA PHE A 40 14.85 -6.15 11.57
C PHE A 40 16.07 -5.50 12.22
N HIS A 41 16.68 -6.21 13.17
CA HIS A 41 17.84 -5.75 13.93
C HIS A 41 19.14 -6.44 13.50
N ASP A 42 19.04 -7.44 12.60
CA ASP A 42 20.20 -8.12 12.04
C ASP A 42 21.03 -7.19 11.18
N LYS A 43 22.33 -7.34 11.29
CA LYS A 43 23.27 -6.57 10.49
C LYS A 43 23.28 -7.06 9.06
N TRP A 44 23.54 -6.15 8.13
CA TRP A 44 23.68 -6.53 6.73
C TRP A 44 24.92 -7.39 6.47
N GLU A 45 25.98 -7.17 7.21
CA GLU A 45 27.22 -7.93 7.12
C GLU A 45 27.01 -9.41 7.42
N ASP A 46 26.03 -9.71 8.27
CA ASP A 46 25.64 -11.07 8.64
C ASP A 46 24.66 -11.71 7.63
N ASN A 47 24.26 -10.98 6.58
CA ASN A 47 23.36 -11.49 5.55
C ASN A 47 24.13 -12.33 4.52
N PRO A 48 23.97 -13.66 4.49
CA PRO A 48 24.66 -14.53 3.54
C PRO A 48 24.27 -14.29 2.08
N HIS A 49 23.21 -13.52 1.84
CA HIS A 49 22.67 -13.21 0.51
C HIS A 49 22.72 -11.71 0.18
N ALA A 50 23.66 -10.97 0.78
CA ALA A 50 23.73 -9.50 0.64
C ALA A 50 23.81 -9.04 -0.81
N GLU A 51 24.62 -9.68 -1.65
CA GLU A 51 24.76 -9.35 -3.07
C GLU A 51 23.45 -9.57 -3.82
N TRP A 52 22.78 -10.70 -3.57
CA TRP A 52 21.50 -11.01 -4.17
C TRP A 52 20.42 -9.98 -3.80
N ASP A 53 20.32 -9.66 -2.50
CA ASP A 53 19.34 -8.69 -2.00
C ASP A 53 19.61 -7.28 -2.57
N ALA A 54 20.86 -6.86 -2.67
CA ALA A 54 21.22 -5.59 -3.31
C ALA A 54 20.83 -5.58 -4.80
N ARG A 55 21.08 -6.67 -5.51
CA ARG A 55 20.72 -6.82 -6.91
C ARG A 55 19.20 -6.83 -7.12
N ALA A 56 18.45 -7.50 -6.24
CA ALA A 56 16.99 -7.53 -6.28
C ALA A 56 16.40 -6.11 -6.15
N MET A 57 16.93 -5.26 -5.26
CA MET A 57 16.51 -3.87 -5.14
C MET A 57 16.88 -3.04 -6.38
N ALA A 58 18.04 -3.26 -6.96
CA ALA A 58 18.43 -2.58 -8.21
C ALA A 58 17.50 -2.94 -9.37
N VAL A 59 17.13 -4.22 -9.49
CA VAL A 59 16.14 -4.69 -10.47
C VAL A 59 14.77 -4.05 -10.23
N HIS A 60 14.30 -3.99 -8.98
CA HIS A 60 13.05 -3.34 -8.63
C HIS A 60 13.06 -1.84 -9.01
N ALA A 61 14.14 -1.13 -8.72
CA ALA A 61 14.27 0.27 -9.10
C ALA A 61 14.24 0.46 -10.63
N ALA A 62 14.91 -0.43 -11.38
CA ALA A 62 14.87 -0.42 -12.83
C ALA A 62 13.46 -0.72 -13.38
N MET A 63 12.68 -1.60 -12.72
CA MET A 63 11.29 -1.86 -13.10
C MET A 63 10.41 -0.63 -12.89
N ILE A 64 10.59 0.11 -11.79
CA ILE A 64 9.85 1.36 -11.53
C ILE A 64 10.20 2.40 -12.60
N ASP A 65 11.48 2.56 -12.96
CA ASP A 65 11.92 3.45 -14.05
C ASP A 65 11.24 3.08 -15.39
N ARG A 66 11.10 1.78 -15.68
CA ARG A 66 10.38 1.32 -16.87
C ARG A 66 8.88 1.59 -16.82
N VAL A 67 8.26 1.46 -15.65
CA VAL A 67 6.84 1.85 -15.44
C VAL A 67 6.66 3.35 -15.71
N ASP A 68 7.54 4.20 -15.18
CA ASP A 68 7.51 5.64 -15.41
C ASP A 68 7.62 6.00 -16.90
N GLN A 69 8.55 5.36 -17.63
CA GLN A 69 8.66 5.53 -19.09
C GLN A 69 7.37 5.10 -19.82
N GLY A 70 6.73 4.02 -19.38
CA GLY A 70 5.44 3.57 -19.93
C GLY A 70 4.31 4.57 -19.68
N ILE A 71 4.25 5.13 -18.49
CA ILE A 71 3.31 6.22 -18.16
C ILE A 71 3.57 7.43 -19.06
N GLY A 72 4.85 7.80 -19.28
CA GLY A 72 5.24 8.87 -20.21
C GLY A 72 4.68 8.65 -21.61
N GLN A 73 4.70 7.43 -22.14
CA GLN A 73 4.12 7.12 -23.45
C GLN A 73 2.60 7.34 -23.49
N VAL A 74 1.87 6.98 -22.43
CA VAL A 74 0.43 7.23 -22.30
C VAL A 74 0.15 8.74 -22.28
N ILE A 75 0.90 9.51 -21.49
CA ILE A 75 0.79 10.96 -21.42
C ILE A 75 1.02 11.60 -22.79
N GLU A 76 2.06 11.20 -23.51
CA GLU A 76 2.35 11.72 -24.86
C GLU A 76 1.26 11.36 -25.87
N ALA A 77 0.65 10.18 -25.78
CA ALA A 77 -0.49 9.82 -26.63
C ALA A 77 -1.71 10.72 -26.36
N LEU A 78 -2.02 10.98 -25.09
CA LEU A 78 -3.10 11.90 -24.69
C LEU A 78 -2.84 13.35 -25.14
N LYS A 79 -1.59 13.82 -25.09
CA LYS A 79 -1.20 15.13 -25.61
C LYS A 79 -1.43 15.22 -27.12
N LYS A 80 -0.94 14.23 -27.88
CA LYS A 80 -1.08 14.18 -29.35
C LYS A 80 -2.53 14.19 -29.81
N THR A 81 -3.43 13.59 -29.02
CA THR A 81 -4.86 13.55 -29.32
C THR A 81 -5.65 14.73 -28.73
N GLY A 82 -4.97 15.68 -28.05
CA GLY A 82 -5.60 16.81 -27.38
C GLY A 82 -6.51 16.47 -26.20
N GLN A 83 -6.37 15.28 -25.63
CA GLN A 83 -7.25 14.79 -24.58
C GLN A 83 -6.67 14.94 -23.16
N LEU A 84 -5.35 15.20 -23.03
CA LEU A 84 -4.68 15.20 -21.72
C LEU A 84 -5.36 16.12 -20.70
N ASP A 85 -5.71 17.34 -21.11
CA ASP A 85 -6.28 18.32 -20.18
C ASP A 85 -7.62 17.90 -19.59
N ASN A 86 -8.38 17.09 -20.32
CA ASN A 86 -9.71 16.61 -19.92
C ASN A 86 -9.75 15.12 -19.56
N THR A 87 -8.60 14.54 -19.25
CA THR A 87 -8.49 13.14 -18.78
C THR A 87 -8.09 13.12 -17.32
N LEU A 88 -8.90 12.49 -16.47
CA LEU A 88 -8.49 12.16 -15.10
C LEU A 88 -7.56 10.96 -15.13
N ILE A 89 -6.33 11.13 -14.68
CA ILE A 89 -5.33 10.08 -14.52
C ILE A 89 -5.12 9.86 -13.03
N LEU A 90 -5.32 8.63 -12.57
CA LEU A 90 -5.05 8.19 -11.20
C LEU A 90 -3.91 7.19 -11.22
N PHE A 91 -2.87 7.43 -10.43
CA PHE A 91 -1.77 6.51 -10.23
C PHE A 91 -1.65 6.19 -8.74
N LEU A 92 -1.70 4.90 -8.39
CA LEU A 92 -1.63 4.41 -7.02
C LEU A 92 -1.07 2.99 -6.98
N SER A 93 -0.68 2.54 -5.79
CA SER A 93 -0.47 1.12 -5.50
C SER A 93 -1.69 0.57 -4.75
N ASP A 94 -2.02 -0.70 -4.95
CA ASP A 94 -3.16 -1.38 -4.31
C ASP A 94 -2.92 -1.70 -2.83
N ASN A 95 -1.65 -1.88 -2.43
CA ASN A 95 -1.20 -2.15 -1.07
C ASN A 95 0.25 -1.72 -0.86
N GLY A 96 0.73 -1.83 0.36
CA GLY A 96 2.13 -1.64 0.68
C GLY A 96 3.04 -2.67 0.02
N CYS A 97 4.35 -2.41 0.01
CA CYS A 97 5.34 -3.27 -0.62
C CYS A 97 5.28 -4.71 -0.10
N SER A 98 5.40 -5.69 -1.00
CA SER A 98 5.35 -7.10 -0.65
C SER A 98 6.64 -7.58 0.03
N ASN A 99 6.47 -8.30 1.12
CA ASN A 99 7.57 -8.95 1.86
C ASN A 99 7.88 -10.37 1.37
N GLU A 100 7.22 -10.83 0.34
CA GLU A 100 7.39 -12.19 -0.17
C GLU A 100 8.85 -12.46 -0.57
N ASP A 101 9.32 -13.68 -0.29
CA ASP A 101 10.64 -14.14 -0.67
C ASP A 101 10.53 -15.25 -1.72
N CYS A 102 11.13 -15.01 -2.87
CA CYS A 102 11.09 -15.92 -4.02
C CYS A 102 11.76 -17.29 -3.76
N GLN A 103 12.52 -17.44 -2.68
CA GLN A 103 13.10 -18.74 -2.29
C GLN A 103 12.04 -19.83 -2.06
N ASN A 104 10.84 -19.42 -1.65
CA ASN A 104 9.72 -20.29 -1.33
C ASN A 104 8.68 -20.35 -2.45
N MET A 105 9.01 -19.84 -3.64
CA MET A 105 8.10 -19.77 -4.77
C MET A 105 8.48 -20.78 -5.85
N THR A 106 7.47 -21.23 -6.59
CA THR A 106 7.61 -22.15 -7.73
C THR A 106 6.83 -21.60 -8.91
N GLY A 107 7.38 -21.71 -10.11
CA GLY A 107 6.69 -21.36 -11.35
C GLY A 107 5.51 -22.30 -11.62
N GLY A 108 4.46 -21.81 -12.26
CA GLY A 108 3.24 -22.55 -12.55
C GLY A 108 2.26 -22.64 -11.37
N GLU A 109 2.64 -22.20 -10.17
CA GLU A 109 1.77 -22.13 -8.99
C GLU A 109 1.27 -20.70 -8.75
N ASN A 110 0.02 -20.57 -8.34
CA ASN A 110 -0.61 -19.27 -8.00
C ASN A 110 -0.40 -18.20 -9.10
N ASP A 111 -0.66 -18.58 -10.36
CA ASP A 111 -0.55 -17.72 -11.55
C ASP A 111 0.88 -17.18 -11.83
N ARG A 112 1.90 -17.72 -11.17
CA ARG A 112 3.28 -17.34 -11.45
C ARG A 112 3.75 -17.97 -12.77
N PRO A 113 4.36 -17.20 -13.68
CA PRO A 113 4.83 -17.73 -14.95
C PRO A 113 5.99 -18.70 -14.71
N ASP A 114 6.00 -19.83 -15.39
CA ASP A 114 7.11 -20.78 -15.43
C ASP A 114 7.99 -20.62 -16.68
N MET A 115 7.46 -19.90 -17.68
CA MET A 115 8.12 -19.62 -18.95
C MET A 115 8.09 -18.13 -19.29
N THR A 116 9.11 -17.64 -19.93
CA THR A 116 9.14 -16.30 -20.53
C THR A 116 8.25 -16.25 -21.79
N ARG A 117 7.98 -15.06 -22.32
CA ARG A 117 7.19 -14.90 -23.56
C ARG A 117 7.84 -15.55 -24.78
N ASP A 118 9.16 -15.70 -24.79
CA ASP A 118 9.93 -16.37 -25.86
C ASP A 118 10.23 -17.86 -25.54
N GLY A 119 9.50 -18.44 -24.58
CA GLY A 119 9.51 -19.87 -24.28
C GLY A 119 10.71 -20.37 -23.48
N LYS A 120 11.47 -19.50 -22.80
CA LYS A 120 12.57 -19.91 -21.93
C LYS A 120 12.07 -20.15 -20.53
N LYS A 121 12.59 -21.17 -19.85
CA LYS A 121 12.22 -21.49 -18.47
C LYS A 121 12.64 -20.38 -17.52
N ILE A 122 11.73 -19.99 -16.63
CA ILE A 122 12.00 -19.05 -15.56
C ILE A 122 12.58 -19.78 -14.35
N ILE A 123 13.67 -19.26 -13.80
CA ILE A 123 14.33 -19.76 -12.62
C ILE A 123 13.78 -19.02 -11.41
N TYR A 124 13.26 -19.79 -10.46
CA TYR A 124 12.91 -19.33 -9.13
C TYR A 124 14.08 -19.68 -8.20
N PRO A 125 14.93 -18.71 -7.82
CA PRO A 125 16.24 -19.00 -7.23
C PRO A 125 16.11 -19.41 -5.77
N ARG A 126 15.95 -20.70 -5.52
CA ARG A 126 16.08 -21.27 -4.18
C ARG A 126 17.49 -20.96 -3.65
N ASN A 127 17.58 -20.60 -2.39
CA ASN A 127 18.85 -20.19 -1.76
C ASN A 127 19.57 -19.03 -2.45
N LYS A 128 18.87 -18.25 -3.28
CA LYS A 128 19.40 -17.05 -3.95
C LYS A 128 20.70 -17.28 -4.75
N GLN A 129 20.84 -18.45 -5.34
CA GLN A 129 22.05 -18.86 -6.06
C GLN A 129 22.23 -18.16 -7.41
N VAL A 130 21.13 -17.75 -8.06
CA VAL A 130 21.16 -17.08 -9.36
C VAL A 130 20.78 -15.63 -9.17
N LEU A 131 21.64 -14.72 -9.59
CA LEU A 131 21.39 -13.27 -9.46
C LEU A 131 20.22 -12.84 -10.33
N PRO A 132 19.30 -12.00 -9.81
CA PRO A 132 18.18 -11.49 -10.57
C PRO A 132 18.60 -10.42 -11.58
N GLY A 133 17.80 -10.26 -12.63
CA GLY A 133 17.99 -9.25 -13.67
C GLY A 133 17.49 -9.69 -15.04
N PRO A 134 17.92 -10.84 -15.57
CA PRO A 134 17.37 -11.37 -16.82
C PRO A 134 15.89 -11.74 -16.68
N GLN A 135 15.15 -11.72 -17.79
CA GLN A 135 13.73 -12.15 -17.82
C GLN A 135 13.53 -13.63 -17.41
N THR A 136 14.61 -14.41 -17.44
CA THR A 136 14.62 -15.83 -17.04
C THR A 136 14.82 -16.03 -15.54
N THR A 137 14.92 -14.97 -14.74
CA THR A 137 15.10 -15.09 -13.29
C THR A 137 14.01 -14.32 -12.57
N TYR A 138 13.22 -15.02 -11.76
CA TYR A 138 12.24 -14.38 -10.88
C TYR A 138 12.95 -13.71 -9.70
N ALA A 139 12.43 -12.58 -9.24
CA ALA A 139 12.95 -11.86 -8.08
C ALA A 139 11.81 -11.32 -7.21
N SER A 140 12.09 -11.17 -5.93
CA SER A 140 11.24 -10.48 -4.95
C SER A 140 12.11 -9.67 -4.01
N LEU A 141 11.53 -8.68 -3.34
CA LEU A 141 12.29 -7.80 -2.44
C LEU A 141 12.57 -8.43 -1.07
N GLY A 142 11.66 -9.28 -0.60
CA GLY A 142 11.69 -9.78 0.77
C GLY A 142 11.40 -8.69 1.83
N ALA A 143 11.24 -9.12 3.06
CA ALA A 143 10.74 -8.27 4.14
C ALA A 143 11.67 -7.07 4.47
N ARG A 144 12.99 -7.26 4.37
CA ARG A 144 13.96 -6.19 4.68
C ARG A 144 13.82 -4.98 3.76
N TRP A 145 13.75 -5.22 2.45
CA TRP A 145 13.58 -4.14 1.48
C TRP A 145 12.16 -3.59 1.47
N SER A 146 11.16 -4.41 1.77
CA SER A 146 9.78 -3.93 1.92
C SER A 146 9.64 -2.93 3.06
N ASN A 147 10.33 -3.13 4.18
CA ASN A 147 10.37 -2.15 5.26
C ASN A 147 11.03 -0.82 4.84
N VAL A 148 12.06 -0.88 3.99
CA VAL A 148 12.67 0.34 3.41
C VAL A 148 11.71 1.01 2.41
N ALA A 149 11.06 0.23 1.55
CA ALA A 149 10.14 0.74 0.54
C ALA A 149 8.90 1.40 1.17
N ASN A 150 8.42 0.90 2.31
CA ASN A 150 7.27 1.44 3.04
C ASN A 150 7.61 2.57 4.02
N THR A 151 8.83 3.11 3.99
CA THR A 151 9.20 4.25 4.83
C THR A 151 8.15 5.36 4.70
N PRO A 152 7.67 5.94 5.79
CA PRO A 152 8.14 5.83 7.19
C PRO A 152 7.43 4.76 8.02
N PHE A 153 6.46 4.06 7.46
CA PHE A 153 5.56 3.15 8.15
C PHE A 153 6.25 1.84 8.55
N ARG A 154 5.63 1.15 9.49
CA ARG A 154 6.01 -0.20 9.89
C ARG A 154 5.28 -1.24 9.05
N PHE A 155 5.89 -2.42 8.92
CA PHE A 155 5.36 -3.56 8.18
C PHE A 155 5.16 -3.35 6.66
N TRP A 156 4.32 -4.18 6.02
CA TRP A 156 4.22 -4.38 4.58
C TRP A 156 2.90 -5.04 4.19
N LYS A 157 2.72 -5.33 2.91
CA LYS A 157 1.58 -6.07 2.35
C LYS A 157 1.13 -7.23 3.25
N ALA A 158 -0.16 -7.48 3.32
CA ALA A 158 -0.85 -8.45 4.16
C ALA A 158 -0.87 -8.13 5.66
N LYS A 159 -0.34 -6.96 6.07
CA LYS A 159 -0.48 -6.41 7.42
C LYS A 159 -1.49 -5.28 7.41
N SER A 160 -2.28 -5.17 8.47
CA SER A 160 -3.30 -4.12 8.60
C SER A 160 -2.77 -2.80 9.20
N TYR A 161 -1.46 -2.71 9.41
CA TYR A 161 -0.78 -1.46 9.76
C TYR A 161 -0.61 -0.56 8.53
N GLU A 162 -0.28 0.72 8.74
CA GLU A 162 -0.13 1.69 7.65
C GLU A 162 0.84 1.23 6.55
N GLY A 163 1.93 0.54 6.88
CA GLY A 163 2.86 0.01 5.88
C GLY A 163 2.26 -1.07 4.96
N GLY A 164 1.12 -1.65 5.35
CA GLY A 164 0.39 -2.63 4.53
C GLY A 164 -0.77 -2.03 3.75
N ILE A 165 -1.45 -1.01 4.29
CA ILE A 165 -2.72 -0.50 3.73
C ILE A 165 -2.68 0.97 3.28
N CYS A 166 -1.76 1.79 3.78
CA CYS A 166 -1.66 3.20 3.39
C CYS A 166 -0.71 3.35 2.21
N THR A 167 -1.27 3.63 1.03
CA THR A 167 -0.51 3.89 -0.20
C THR A 167 -0.81 5.28 -0.73
N PRO A 168 0.18 5.98 -1.30
CA PRO A 168 -0.06 7.28 -1.91
C PRO A 168 -0.82 7.14 -3.22
N MET A 169 -1.64 8.13 -3.54
CA MET A 169 -2.28 8.28 -4.84
C MET A 169 -1.88 9.61 -5.47
N ILE A 170 -1.62 9.59 -6.77
CA ILE A 170 -1.43 10.79 -7.59
C ILE A 170 -2.67 10.94 -8.48
N ALA A 171 -3.27 12.14 -8.47
CA ALA A 171 -4.33 12.51 -9.37
C ALA A 171 -3.86 13.65 -10.30
N HIS A 172 -4.01 13.46 -11.60
CA HIS A 172 -3.71 14.47 -12.62
C HIS A 172 -4.94 14.70 -13.49
N TRP A 173 -5.45 15.92 -13.51
CA TRP A 173 -6.57 16.34 -14.35
C TRP A 173 -6.62 17.88 -14.46
N PRO A 174 -5.93 18.49 -15.42
CA PRO A 174 -5.80 19.95 -15.53
C PRO A 174 -7.14 20.69 -15.57
N LYS A 175 -8.13 20.19 -16.31
CA LYS A 175 -9.46 20.81 -16.38
C LYS A 175 -10.31 20.61 -15.13
N GLY A 176 -10.07 19.56 -14.33
CA GLY A 176 -10.96 19.18 -13.22
C GLY A 176 -10.44 19.54 -11.84
N ILE A 177 -9.13 19.43 -11.59
CA ILE A 177 -8.54 19.76 -10.29
C ILE A 177 -8.41 21.28 -10.17
N LYS A 178 -9.10 21.88 -9.19
CA LYS A 178 -9.17 23.33 -8.96
C LYS A 178 -8.50 23.76 -7.65
N LYS A 179 -8.23 22.82 -6.76
CA LYS A 179 -7.58 23.07 -5.48
C LYS A 179 -6.36 22.18 -5.31
N ASN A 180 -5.39 22.67 -4.56
CA ASN A 180 -4.13 21.99 -4.28
C ASN A 180 -3.37 21.54 -5.56
N VAL A 181 -3.48 22.30 -6.64
CA VAL A 181 -2.77 22.02 -7.90
C VAL A 181 -1.27 22.02 -7.64
N GLY A 182 -0.59 20.89 -7.92
CA GLY A 182 0.82 20.70 -7.62
C GLY A 182 1.14 20.51 -6.12
N GLY A 183 0.12 20.45 -5.28
CA GLY A 183 0.24 20.25 -3.84
C GLY A 183 -0.16 18.85 -3.40
N MET A 184 -0.19 18.65 -2.08
CA MET A 184 -0.57 17.41 -1.41
C MET A 184 -1.75 17.62 -0.47
N THR A 185 -2.49 16.55 -0.22
CA THR A 185 -3.58 16.50 0.78
C THR A 185 -3.47 15.21 1.59
N SER A 186 -3.88 15.27 2.85
CA SER A 186 -4.00 14.10 3.74
C SER A 186 -5.43 13.54 3.77
N GLU A 187 -6.31 13.99 2.88
CA GLU A 187 -7.66 13.44 2.75
C GLU A 187 -7.60 11.93 2.48
N ILE A 188 -8.35 11.16 3.27
CA ILE A 188 -8.35 9.70 3.18
C ILE A 188 -9.20 9.28 1.98
N GLY A 189 -8.59 8.48 1.09
CA GLY A 189 -9.25 7.77 0.02
C GLY A 189 -9.22 6.25 0.23
N HIS A 190 -10.07 5.54 -0.48
CA HIS A 190 -10.07 4.09 -0.55
C HIS A 190 -10.25 3.66 -2.01
N VAL A 191 -9.77 2.47 -2.40
CA VAL A 191 -9.87 1.98 -3.79
C VAL A 191 -11.32 1.91 -4.28
N MET A 192 -12.28 1.64 -3.38
CA MET A 192 -13.72 1.65 -3.73
C MET A 192 -14.25 3.03 -4.15
N ASP A 193 -13.55 4.11 -3.79
CA ASP A 193 -13.94 5.47 -4.13
C ASP A 193 -13.69 5.80 -5.61
N ILE A 194 -12.84 5.02 -6.29
CA ILE A 194 -12.55 5.20 -7.72
C ILE A 194 -13.81 4.99 -8.54
N MET A 195 -14.56 3.92 -8.31
CA MET A 195 -15.83 3.67 -9.01
C MET A 195 -16.84 4.80 -8.74
N ALA A 196 -17.00 5.20 -7.47
CA ALA A 196 -17.89 6.29 -7.10
C ALA A 196 -17.51 7.62 -7.79
N THR A 197 -16.19 7.87 -7.94
CA THR A 197 -15.69 9.04 -8.67
C THR A 197 -16.00 8.96 -10.16
N CYS A 198 -15.87 7.78 -10.78
CA CYS A 198 -16.21 7.58 -12.19
C CYS A 198 -17.70 7.81 -12.46
N ILE A 199 -18.56 7.30 -11.60
CA ILE A 199 -20.03 7.48 -11.70
C ILE A 199 -20.39 8.97 -11.57
N ASP A 200 -19.85 9.65 -10.56
CA ASP A 200 -20.06 11.10 -10.34
C ASP A 200 -19.56 11.95 -11.52
N LEU A 201 -18.38 11.62 -12.07
CA LEU A 201 -17.83 12.31 -13.24
C LEU A 201 -18.63 12.09 -14.52
N ALA A 202 -19.26 10.94 -14.65
CA ALA A 202 -20.10 10.58 -15.80
C ALA A 202 -21.53 11.13 -15.70
N ASP A 203 -21.87 11.78 -14.58
CA ASP A 203 -23.27 12.17 -14.24
C ASP A 203 -24.23 10.99 -14.42
N ALA A 204 -23.83 9.81 -13.94
CA ALA A 204 -24.53 8.55 -14.08
C ALA A 204 -25.12 8.08 -12.75
N GLU A 205 -26.15 7.26 -12.83
CA GLU A 205 -26.72 6.58 -11.66
C GLU A 205 -26.16 5.16 -11.54
N TYR A 206 -25.74 4.79 -10.31
CA TYR A 206 -25.36 3.42 -10.02
C TYR A 206 -26.61 2.55 -9.97
N PRO A 207 -26.73 1.50 -10.79
CA PRO A 207 -27.96 0.73 -10.88
C PRO A 207 -28.20 -0.11 -9.61
N THR A 208 -29.49 -0.36 -9.29
CA THR A 208 -29.88 -1.26 -8.20
C THR A 208 -30.02 -2.70 -8.67
N THR A 209 -30.16 -2.92 -9.99
CA THR A 209 -30.29 -4.24 -10.60
C THR A 209 -29.43 -4.37 -11.84
N TYR A 210 -28.95 -5.57 -12.14
CA TYR A 210 -28.27 -5.91 -13.39
C TYR A 210 -28.70 -7.27 -13.89
N LYS A 211 -29.15 -7.35 -15.14
CA LYS A 211 -29.64 -8.58 -15.78
C LYS A 211 -30.71 -9.32 -14.94
N GLY A 212 -31.60 -8.59 -14.27
CA GLY A 212 -32.66 -9.14 -13.45
C GLY A 212 -32.26 -9.58 -12.04
N HIS A 213 -31.05 -9.31 -11.62
CA HIS A 213 -30.53 -9.57 -10.26
C HIS A 213 -30.29 -8.27 -9.51
N ASP A 214 -30.63 -8.24 -8.23
CA ASP A 214 -30.26 -7.14 -7.35
C ASP A 214 -28.74 -7.11 -7.17
N ILE A 215 -28.16 -5.91 -7.16
CA ILE A 215 -26.74 -5.70 -6.93
C ILE A 215 -26.50 -4.94 -5.62
N LEU A 216 -25.35 -5.17 -5.02
CA LEU A 216 -24.99 -4.51 -3.77
C LEU A 216 -24.86 -2.99 -3.98
N PRO A 217 -25.31 -2.17 -3.03
CA PRO A 217 -25.11 -0.73 -3.08
C PRO A 217 -23.64 -0.36 -3.18
N MET A 218 -23.33 0.72 -3.90
CA MET A 218 -21.99 1.27 -3.96
C MET A 218 -21.59 1.85 -2.60
N GLU A 219 -20.49 1.38 -2.03
CA GLU A 219 -19.97 1.86 -0.74
C GLU A 219 -18.97 3.02 -0.87
N GLY A 220 -18.34 3.14 -2.03
CA GLY A 220 -17.38 4.20 -2.31
C GLY A 220 -18.02 5.59 -2.26
N LYS A 221 -17.23 6.58 -1.93
CA LYS A 221 -17.59 8.00 -1.95
C LYS A 221 -16.72 8.75 -2.96
N SER A 222 -17.32 9.58 -3.81
CA SER A 222 -16.57 10.31 -4.84
C SER A 222 -15.41 11.14 -4.27
N LEU A 223 -14.27 11.11 -4.95
CA LEU A 223 -13.12 11.98 -4.70
C LEU A 223 -13.27 13.36 -5.37
N LEU A 224 -14.28 13.55 -6.20
CA LEU A 224 -14.50 14.79 -6.95
C LEU A 224 -14.57 16.06 -6.08
N PRO A 225 -15.17 16.04 -4.88
CA PRO A 225 -15.15 17.21 -3.99
C PRO A 225 -13.72 17.60 -3.58
N ILE A 226 -12.80 16.62 -3.35
CA ILE A 226 -11.39 16.92 -3.05
C ILE A 226 -10.75 17.67 -4.23
N PHE A 227 -11.02 17.23 -5.45
CA PHE A 227 -10.48 17.88 -6.66
C PHE A 227 -11.01 19.31 -6.87
N LYS A 228 -12.28 19.54 -6.52
CA LYS A 228 -12.94 20.84 -6.71
C LYS A 228 -12.69 21.82 -5.56
N THR A 229 -12.75 21.35 -4.30
CA THR A 229 -12.76 22.22 -3.12
C THR A 229 -11.60 21.97 -2.15
N GLY A 230 -10.85 20.87 -2.32
CA GLY A 230 -9.76 20.47 -1.46
C GLY A 230 -10.18 19.59 -0.28
N HIS A 231 -11.47 19.32 -0.09
CA HIS A 231 -12.00 18.57 1.04
C HIS A 231 -13.28 17.81 0.66
N ARG A 232 -13.55 16.70 1.38
CA ARG A 232 -14.83 15.97 1.31
C ARG A 232 -15.26 15.44 2.68
N LYS A 233 -16.53 15.12 2.83
CA LYS A 233 -16.95 14.23 3.91
C LYS A 233 -16.46 12.81 3.62
N GLY A 234 -15.46 12.33 4.35
CA GLY A 234 -14.89 10.99 4.24
C GLY A 234 -15.87 9.88 4.65
N HIS A 235 -15.38 8.65 4.70
CA HIS A 235 -16.10 7.52 5.27
C HIS A 235 -16.14 7.67 6.80
N ASP A 236 -17.26 7.31 7.42
CA ASP A 236 -17.32 7.32 8.88
C ASP A 236 -16.33 6.32 9.47
N TYR A 237 -16.21 5.15 8.80
CA TYR A 237 -15.23 4.11 9.09
C TYR A 237 -14.78 3.41 7.80
N LEU A 238 -13.53 2.91 7.83
CA LEU A 238 -12.98 1.99 6.85
C LEU A 238 -12.55 0.71 7.56
N GLY A 239 -13.11 -0.43 7.16
CA GLY A 239 -12.78 -1.74 7.70
C GLY A 239 -11.82 -2.50 6.78
N PHE A 240 -10.88 -3.24 7.37
CA PHE A 240 -9.89 -4.05 6.67
C PHE A 240 -9.83 -5.43 7.31
N GLU A 241 -9.77 -6.47 6.47
CA GLU A 241 -9.48 -7.83 6.88
C GLU A 241 -8.68 -8.53 5.80
N HIS A 242 -7.60 -9.20 6.18
CA HIS A 242 -6.81 -10.03 5.27
C HIS A 242 -6.07 -11.11 6.06
N PHE A 243 -6.39 -12.39 5.84
CA PHE A 243 -5.79 -13.54 6.56
C PHE A 243 -5.85 -13.44 8.08
N ASN A 244 -6.94 -12.89 8.64
CA ASN A 244 -7.14 -12.55 10.06
C ASN A 244 -6.31 -11.36 10.59
N GLU A 245 -5.56 -10.66 9.77
CA GLU A 245 -5.10 -9.31 10.07
C GLU A 245 -6.30 -8.37 9.94
N ARG A 246 -6.57 -7.57 10.96
CA ARG A 246 -7.76 -6.74 11.02
C ARG A 246 -7.42 -5.30 11.35
N ALA A 247 -8.09 -4.36 10.72
CA ALA A 247 -8.04 -2.96 11.15
C ALA A 247 -9.39 -2.27 10.93
N PHE A 248 -9.60 -1.21 11.68
CA PHE A 248 -10.77 -0.36 11.58
C PHE A 248 -10.37 1.09 11.81
N LEU A 249 -10.47 1.91 10.78
CA LEU A 249 -10.05 3.30 10.77
C LEU A 249 -11.29 4.19 10.82
N SER A 250 -11.38 5.07 11.80
CA SER A 250 -12.42 6.08 11.91
C SER A 250 -12.03 7.40 11.22
N ASN A 251 -13.02 8.19 10.86
CA ASN A 251 -12.83 9.47 10.17
C ASN A 251 -12.07 10.52 11.01
N ASP A 252 -12.08 10.39 12.32
CA ASP A 252 -11.38 11.26 13.26
C ASP A 252 -9.91 10.82 13.51
N GLY A 253 -9.42 9.82 12.75
CA GLY A 253 -8.04 9.37 12.76
C GLY A 253 -7.71 8.30 13.80
N TRP A 254 -8.69 7.78 14.56
CA TRP A 254 -8.45 6.63 15.42
C TRP A 254 -8.44 5.33 14.61
N LYS A 255 -7.50 4.45 14.91
CA LYS A 255 -7.34 3.17 14.22
C LYS A 255 -7.17 2.03 15.20
N LEU A 256 -8.04 1.03 15.09
CA LEU A 256 -7.84 -0.29 15.71
C LEU A 256 -7.04 -1.18 14.77
N VAL A 257 -6.11 -1.94 15.32
CA VAL A 257 -5.39 -3.02 14.63
C VAL A 257 -5.45 -4.28 15.48
N ARG A 258 -5.70 -5.41 14.86
CA ARG A 258 -5.59 -6.72 15.51
C ARG A 258 -4.78 -7.66 14.64
N PRO A 259 -3.48 -7.84 14.94
CA PRO A 259 -2.62 -8.76 14.23
C PRO A 259 -3.13 -10.20 14.29
N LYS A 260 -2.90 -10.97 13.26
CA LYS A 260 -3.36 -12.37 13.11
C LYS A 260 -3.14 -13.25 14.33
N ASN A 261 -2.00 -13.08 14.99
CA ASN A 261 -1.58 -13.92 16.11
C ASN A 261 -1.89 -13.29 17.48
N ASN A 262 -2.55 -12.12 17.50
CA ASN A 262 -2.93 -11.43 18.73
C ASN A 262 -4.46 -11.52 18.91
N SER A 263 -4.92 -11.83 20.12
CA SER A 263 -6.34 -11.82 20.46
C SER A 263 -6.84 -10.43 20.88
N GLN A 264 -5.93 -9.53 21.18
CA GLN A 264 -6.23 -8.18 21.66
C GLN A 264 -6.15 -7.16 20.54
N TRP A 265 -6.94 -6.10 20.67
CA TRP A 265 -6.87 -4.93 19.82
C TRP A 265 -5.78 -3.97 20.32
N GLU A 266 -5.04 -3.42 19.38
CA GLU A 266 -4.17 -2.26 19.55
C GLU A 266 -4.92 -1.02 19.07
N LEU A 267 -4.71 0.14 19.70
CA LEU A 267 -5.36 1.40 19.35
C LEU A 267 -4.34 2.49 19.07
N TYR A 268 -4.48 3.18 17.95
CA TYR A 268 -3.60 4.27 17.54
C TYR A 268 -4.37 5.53 17.18
N ASN A 269 -3.77 6.71 17.44
CA ASN A 269 -4.25 7.98 16.94
C ASN A 269 -3.35 8.43 15.78
N LEU A 270 -3.81 8.23 14.55
CA LEU A 270 -3.02 8.54 13.35
C LEU A 270 -2.78 10.05 13.14
N ASN A 271 -3.52 10.92 13.83
CA ASN A 271 -3.25 12.36 13.79
C ASN A 271 -1.94 12.72 14.52
N GLU A 272 -1.50 11.88 15.46
CA GLU A 272 -0.31 12.09 16.29
C GLU A 272 0.78 11.05 16.01
N ASP A 273 0.39 9.82 15.66
CA ASP A 273 1.26 8.68 15.45
C ASP A 273 0.91 7.91 14.17
N ARG A 274 1.29 8.47 13.01
CA ARG A 274 1.07 7.85 11.70
C ARG A 274 1.84 6.54 11.50
N SER A 275 2.83 6.26 12.31
CA SER A 275 3.66 5.05 12.21
C SER A 275 3.29 3.96 13.22
N GLU A 276 2.23 4.19 14.01
CA GLU A 276 1.62 3.19 14.90
C GLU A 276 2.63 2.60 15.90
N GLN A 277 3.40 3.48 16.57
CA GLN A 277 4.44 3.08 17.51
C GLN A 277 3.95 3.03 18.96
N HIS A 278 2.89 3.76 19.28
CA HIS A 278 2.39 3.93 20.64
C HIS A 278 0.98 3.37 20.76
N ASP A 279 0.88 2.14 21.27
CA ASP A 279 -0.43 1.52 21.54
C ASP A 279 -1.13 2.23 22.70
N LEU A 280 -2.29 2.78 22.42
CA LEU A 280 -3.14 3.52 23.36
C LEU A 280 -4.29 2.66 23.91
N ALA A 281 -4.40 1.38 23.61
CA ALA A 281 -5.53 0.54 23.98
C ALA A 281 -5.76 0.51 25.49
N ALA A 282 -4.70 0.40 26.29
CA ALA A 282 -4.81 0.41 27.74
C ALA A 282 -5.26 1.77 28.31
N LYS A 283 -4.95 2.87 27.60
CA LYS A 283 -5.32 4.23 28.02
C LYS A 283 -6.77 4.58 27.68
N TYR A 284 -7.31 4.02 26.59
CA TYR A 284 -8.65 4.33 26.09
C TYR A 284 -9.51 3.06 25.87
N PRO A 285 -9.77 2.24 26.92
CA PRO A 285 -10.47 0.96 26.78
C PRO A 285 -11.91 1.12 26.26
N GLU A 286 -12.58 2.21 26.58
CA GLU A 286 -13.93 2.49 26.08
C GLU A 286 -13.94 2.75 24.57
N LYS A 287 -12.95 3.50 24.05
CA LYS A 287 -12.78 3.72 22.60
C LYS A 287 -12.49 2.42 21.87
N VAL A 288 -11.66 1.54 22.44
CA VAL A 288 -11.42 0.20 21.92
C VAL A 288 -12.72 -0.59 21.84
N ALA A 289 -13.53 -0.60 22.90
CA ALA A 289 -14.80 -1.33 22.94
C ALA A 289 -15.80 -0.79 21.91
N GLU A 290 -15.94 0.53 21.79
CA GLU A 290 -16.79 1.20 20.80
C GLU A 290 -16.39 0.79 19.37
N MET A 291 -15.12 0.98 19.01
CA MET A 291 -14.63 0.72 17.66
C MET A 291 -14.63 -0.78 17.33
N ALA A 292 -14.34 -1.65 18.30
CA ALA A 292 -14.41 -3.10 18.11
C ALA A 292 -15.85 -3.55 17.83
N LYS A 293 -16.83 -2.99 18.52
CA LYS A 293 -18.25 -3.25 18.25
C LYS A 293 -18.65 -2.78 16.85
N ALA A 294 -18.17 -1.61 16.42
CA ALA A 294 -18.41 -1.11 15.07
C ALA A 294 -17.74 -1.98 14.01
N TYR A 295 -16.50 -2.46 14.26
CA TYR A 295 -15.83 -3.45 13.40
C TYR A 295 -16.64 -4.73 13.24
N GLU A 296 -17.13 -5.32 14.34
CA GLU A 296 -17.92 -6.56 14.28
C GLU A 296 -19.23 -6.38 13.49
N ALA A 297 -19.88 -5.22 13.60
CA ALA A 297 -21.05 -4.89 12.80
C ALA A 297 -20.72 -4.80 11.30
N TRP A 298 -19.63 -4.14 10.95
CA TRP A 298 -19.10 -4.07 9.58
C TRP A 298 -18.73 -5.46 9.07
N ALA A 299 -17.97 -6.23 9.85
CA ALA A 299 -17.53 -7.57 9.47
C ALA A 299 -18.70 -8.51 9.20
N LYS A 300 -19.74 -8.46 10.04
CA LYS A 300 -20.97 -9.23 9.84
C LYS A 300 -21.69 -8.82 8.53
N ARG A 301 -21.80 -7.52 8.26
CA ARG A 301 -22.42 -7.00 7.04
C ARG A 301 -21.65 -7.40 5.78
N CYS A 302 -20.32 -7.37 5.86
CA CYS A 302 -19.42 -7.75 4.77
C CYS A 302 -19.15 -9.25 4.68
N MET A 303 -19.81 -10.07 5.51
CA MET A 303 -19.63 -11.52 5.56
C MET A 303 -18.17 -11.95 5.77
N VAL A 304 -17.44 -11.20 6.59
CA VAL A 304 -16.06 -11.54 6.95
C VAL A 304 -16.05 -12.85 7.75
N GLU A 305 -15.44 -13.87 7.19
CA GLU A 305 -15.32 -15.18 7.81
C GLU A 305 -13.89 -15.43 8.34
N PRO A 306 -13.72 -16.30 9.36
CA PRO A 306 -12.40 -16.71 9.77
C PRO A 306 -11.65 -17.38 8.61
N TYR A 307 -10.36 -17.05 8.45
CA TYR A 307 -9.53 -17.66 7.43
C TYR A 307 -9.55 -19.20 7.55
N PRO A 308 -9.77 -19.93 6.43
CA PRO A 308 -9.82 -21.40 6.45
C PRO A 308 -8.55 -22.00 7.06
N GLY A 309 -8.70 -22.88 8.04
CA GLY A 309 -7.59 -23.52 8.77
C GLY A 309 -7.43 -23.06 10.22
N GLN A 310 -8.07 -21.97 10.64
CA GLN A 310 -8.25 -21.69 12.07
C GLN A 310 -9.58 -22.29 12.54
N LYS A 311 -9.57 -23.57 12.92
CA LYS A 311 -10.72 -24.14 13.66
C LYS A 311 -10.91 -23.30 14.93
N LYS A 312 -12.16 -22.87 15.18
CA LYS A 312 -12.55 -22.35 16.49
C LYS A 312 -12.06 -23.34 17.54
N LYS A 313 -11.10 -22.93 18.37
CA LYS A 313 -10.79 -23.64 19.60
C LYS A 313 -11.89 -23.37 20.62
#